data_51af9cf13e7a9fd3e10fe29f0bf8f5fe
#
_entry.id   51af9cf13e7a9fd3e10fe29f0bf8f5fe
#
_cell.length_a   1.000
_cell.length_b   1.000
_cell.length_c   1.000
_cell.angle_alpha   90.00
_cell.angle_beta   90.00
_cell.angle_gamma   90.00
#
_symmetry.space_group_name_H-M   'P 1'
#
loop_
_entity.id
_entity.type
_entity.pdbx_description
1 polymer ?
#
loop_
_entity_poly.entity_id
_entity_poly.type
_entity_poly.pdbx_seq_one_letter_code
_entity_poly.pdbx_strand_id
1 'polypeptide(L)'
;MAGKVKVGRIDFDFTMGEYLKNDTFHVAYGGQQQIDPLLSTVILVNRVIGTPIVEDKPFNLITNYLELTSSEEADEYLKYFLGKNAVFTPEEIKDTMIKYYDDSINEDTFKEIVKNFTVADVAARHEGMED
;
A
#
# COMPACT_ATOMS: atom_id res chain seq x y z
N MET A 1 35.86 10.03 -4.10
CA MET A 1 34.58 10.55 -4.69
C MET A 1 33.35 10.06 -3.93
N ALA A 2 33.49 9.47 -2.76
CA ALA A 2 32.35 9.11 -1.91
C ALA A 2 31.56 10.36 -1.54
N GLY A 3 30.25 10.29 -1.58
CA GLY A 3 29.35 11.38 -1.23
C GLY A 3 28.91 12.31 -2.37
N LYS A 4 29.33 12.06 -3.61
CA LYS A 4 28.87 12.87 -4.77
C LYS A 4 27.81 12.19 -5.66
N VAL A 5 27.61 10.89 -5.52
CA VAL A 5 26.59 10.13 -6.27
C VAL A 5 25.55 9.65 -5.28
N LYS A 6 24.30 10.05 -5.48
CA LYS A 6 23.15 9.55 -4.72
C LYS A 6 22.58 8.36 -5.48
N VAL A 7 22.35 7.26 -4.78
CA VAL A 7 21.78 6.05 -5.34
C VAL A 7 20.38 5.87 -4.78
N GLY A 8 19.41 5.64 -5.66
CA GLY A 8 18.06 5.25 -5.29
C GLY A 8 17.80 3.80 -5.70
N ARG A 9 16.79 3.20 -5.10
CA ARG A 9 16.34 1.84 -5.41
C ARG A 9 14.84 1.83 -5.73
N ILE A 10 14.43 0.95 -6.61
CA ILE A 10 13.03 0.55 -6.81
C ILE A 10 12.87 -0.84 -6.23
N ASP A 11 11.72 -1.08 -5.63
CA ASP A 11 11.33 -2.24 -4.83
C ASP A 11 11.98 -2.31 -3.44
N PHE A 12 11.18 -2.80 -2.50
CA PHE A 12 11.55 -2.93 -1.10
C PHE A 12 11.94 -4.37 -0.77
N ASP A 13 12.96 -4.52 0.09
CA ASP A 13 13.33 -5.79 0.71
C ASP A 13 13.78 -5.60 2.17
N PHE A 14 14.05 -6.71 2.84
CA PHE A 14 14.42 -6.71 4.25
C PHE A 14 15.77 -6.03 4.57
N THR A 15 16.60 -5.74 3.55
CA THR A 15 17.93 -5.14 3.75
C THR A 15 17.94 -3.63 3.53
N MET A 16 16.83 -3.03 3.05
CA MET A 16 16.81 -1.61 2.65
C MET A 16 17.05 -0.66 3.84
N GLY A 17 16.58 -1.01 5.04
CA GLY A 17 16.81 -0.21 6.25
C GLY A 17 18.30 -0.04 6.56
N GLU A 18 19.08 -1.11 6.43
CA GLU A 18 20.54 -1.06 6.60
C GLU A 18 21.21 -0.17 5.54
N TYR A 19 20.78 -0.29 4.28
CA TYR A 19 21.36 0.52 3.19
C TYR A 19 20.98 2.00 3.27
N LEU A 20 19.81 2.35 3.76
CA LEU A 20 19.42 3.72 4.05
C LEU A 20 20.23 4.27 5.23
N LYS A 21 20.42 3.49 6.30
CA LYS A 21 21.15 3.88 7.50
C LYS A 21 22.64 4.17 7.25
N ASN A 22 23.25 3.43 6.33
CA ASN A 22 24.68 3.57 6.02
C ASN A 22 24.96 4.44 4.77
N ASP A 23 23.96 5.21 4.31
CA ASP A 23 24.02 6.06 3.11
C ASP A 23 24.37 5.34 1.79
N THR A 24 24.22 4.01 1.74
CA THR A 24 24.36 3.27 0.49
C THR A 24 23.22 3.61 -0.48
N PHE A 25 21.99 3.69 0.06
CA PHE A 25 20.85 4.27 -0.65
C PHE A 25 20.48 5.61 -0.03
N HIS A 26 20.07 6.53 -0.87
CA HIS A 26 19.53 7.82 -0.47
C HIS A 26 18.01 7.80 -0.37
N VAL A 27 17.38 6.93 -1.16
CA VAL A 27 15.93 6.78 -1.25
C VAL A 27 15.59 5.39 -1.81
N ALA A 28 14.49 4.84 -1.35
CA ALA A 28 13.87 3.65 -1.94
C ALA A 28 12.41 3.93 -2.28
N TYR A 29 11.94 3.40 -3.40
CA TYR A 29 10.56 3.49 -3.89
C TYR A 29 9.97 2.09 -4.04
N GLY A 30 8.73 1.87 -3.61
CA GLY A 30 8.08 0.57 -3.72
C GLY A 30 6.67 0.57 -3.13
N GLY A 31 6.23 -0.60 -2.64
CA GLY A 31 4.97 -0.75 -1.90
C GLY A 31 3.75 -1.15 -2.73
N GLN A 32 3.85 -1.14 -4.08
CA GLN A 32 2.73 -1.53 -4.94
C GLN A 32 2.35 -3.00 -4.79
N GLN A 33 3.32 -3.85 -4.45
CA GLN A 33 3.10 -5.30 -4.28
C GLN A 33 2.01 -5.62 -3.24
N GLN A 34 1.75 -4.72 -2.30
CA GLN A 34 0.74 -4.90 -1.27
C GLN A 34 -0.63 -4.39 -1.68
N ILE A 35 -0.71 -3.35 -2.52
CA ILE A 35 -1.98 -2.70 -2.84
C ILE A 35 -2.54 -3.08 -4.22
N ASP A 36 -1.71 -3.18 -5.25
CA ASP A 36 -2.18 -3.44 -6.62
C ASP A 36 -2.90 -4.78 -6.77
N PRO A 37 -2.37 -5.92 -6.25
CA PRO A 37 -3.07 -7.19 -6.31
C PRO A 37 -4.34 -7.20 -5.49
N LEU A 38 -4.34 -6.55 -4.32
CA LEU A 38 -5.51 -6.45 -3.46
C LEU A 38 -6.65 -5.73 -4.16
N LEU A 39 -6.42 -4.50 -4.64
CA LEU A 39 -7.47 -3.70 -5.28
C LEU A 39 -7.98 -4.37 -6.56
N SER A 40 -7.11 -4.93 -7.37
CA SER A 40 -7.49 -5.69 -8.57
C SER A 40 -8.39 -6.88 -8.23
N THR A 41 -8.05 -7.62 -7.17
CA THR A 41 -8.84 -8.75 -6.69
C THR A 41 -10.20 -8.30 -6.16
N VAL A 42 -10.24 -7.26 -5.34
CA VAL A 42 -11.48 -6.74 -4.76
C VAL A 42 -12.42 -6.18 -5.83
N ILE A 43 -11.91 -5.49 -6.84
CA ILE A 43 -12.69 -5.00 -7.98
C ILE A 43 -13.31 -6.19 -8.73
N LEU A 44 -12.53 -7.26 -8.95
CA LEU A 44 -13.05 -8.49 -9.56
C LEU A 44 -14.11 -9.17 -8.69
N VAL A 45 -13.89 -9.25 -7.38
CA VAL A 45 -14.88 -9.83 -6.43
C VAL A 45 -16.20 -9.07 -6.52
N ASN A 46 -16.18 -7.73 -6.43
CA ASN A 46 -17.40 -6.92 -6.58
C ASN A 46 -18.15 -7.24 -7.90
N ARG A 47 -17.42 -7.41 -8.99
CA ARG A 47 -18.04 -7.76 -10.28
C ARG A 47 -18.66 -9.17 -10.25
N VAL A 48 -17.97 -10.15 -9.68
CA VAL A 48 -18.46 -11.55 -9.62
C VAL A 48 -19.69 -11.68 -8.74
N ILE A 49 -19.77 -10.94 -7.64
CA ILE A 49 -20.93 -10.98 -6.74
C ILE A 49 -22.10 -10.08 -7.20
N GLY A 50 -21.98 -9.43 -8.37
CA GLY A 50 -23.07 -8.67 -8.99
C GLY A 50 -23.20 -7.21 -8.52
N THR A 51 -22.16 -6.67 -7.84
CA THR A 51 -22.11 -5.27 -7.38
C THR A 51 -20.88 -4.57 -7.96
N PRO A 52 -20.74 -4.43 -9.29
CA PRO A 52 -19.53 -3.90 -9.90
C PRO A 52 -19.26 -2.46 -9.45
N ILE A 53 -17.97 -2.14 -9.23
CA ILE A 53 -17.51 -0.78 -8.94
C ILE A 53 -17.61 0.07 -10.22
N VAL A 54 -17.26 -0.52 -11.35
CA VAL A 54 -17.42 0.04 -12.70
C VAL A 54 -18.16 -0.95 -13.56
N GLU A 55 -19.07 -0.45 -14.39
CA GLU A 55 -19.78 -1.30 -15.33
C GLU A 55 -18.98 -1.49 -16.62
N ASP A 56 -19.43 -1.00 -17.75
CA ASP A 56 -18.90 -1.35 -19.08
C ASP A 56 -17.83 -0.38 -19.60
N LYS A 57 -16.95 0.10 -18.72
CA LYS A 57 -15.84 1.00 -19.11
C LYS A 57 -14.53 0.57 -18.44
N PRO A 58 -13.37 0.92 -19.03
CA PRO A 58 -12.10 0.75 -18.34
C PRO A 58 -12.06 1.57 -17.05
N PHE A 59 -11.51 0.99 -15.99
CA PHE A 59 -11.23 1.69 -14.74
C PHE A 59 -9.71 1.80 -14.57
N ASN A 60 -9.20 3.01 -14.63
CA ASN A 60 -7.80 3.30 -14.39
C ASN A 60 -7.62 3.76 -12.94
N LEU A 61 -6.95 2.93 -12.16
CA LEU A 61 -6.52 3.26 -10.81
C LEU A 61 -4.99 3.44 -10.83
N ILE A 62 -4.54 4.63 -10.46
CA ILE A 62 -3.12 4.96 -10.44
C ILE A 62 -2.66 4.88 -8.99
N THR A 63 -1.82 3.91 -8.69
CA THR A 63 -1.19 3.75 -7.38
C THR A 63 0.13 4.52 -7.33
N ASN A 64 0.38 5.17 -6.20
CA ASN A 64 1.63 5.88 -5.97
C ASN A 64 2.67 4.93 -5.38
N TYR A 65 3.93 5.15 -5.72
CA TYR A 65 5.03 4.53 -4.99
C TYR A 65 5.11 5.12 -3.59
N LEU A 66 5.34 4.27 -2.60
CA LEU A 66 5.80 4.73 -1.30
C LEU A 66 7.27 5.14 -1.42
N GLU A 67 7.63 6.24 -0.78
CA GLU A 67 9.00 6.73 -0.71
C GLU A 67 9.53 6.51 0.71
N LEU A 68 10.71 5.92 0.82
CA LEU A 68 11.42 5.73 2.08
C LEU A 68 12.80 6.39 1.97
N THR A 69 13.09 7.29 2.90
CA THR A 69 14.31 8.10 2.92
C THR A 69 15.16 7.87 4.18
N SER A 70 14.65 7.14 5.14
CA SER A 70 15.32 6.84 6.40
C SER A 70 15.22 5.37 6.81
N SER A 71 16.07 4.94 7.72
CA SER A 71 16.00 3.60 8.31
C SER A 71 14.75 3.42 9.16
N GLU A 72 14.29 4.47 9.82
CA GLU A 72 13.11 4.47 10.67
C GLU A 72 11.85 4.22 9.85
N GLU A 73 11.69 4.90 8.70
CA GLU A 73 10.60 4.64 7.75
C GLU A 73 10.67 3.21 7.18
N ALA A 74 11.87 2.70 6.92
CA ALA A 74 12.06 1.33 6.47
C ALA A 74 11.67 0.31 7.54
N ASP A 75 12.00 0.54 8.81
CA ASP A 75 11.62 -0.32 9.93
C ASP A 75 10.10 -0.32 10.14
N GLU A 76 9.43 0.84 10.04
CA GLU A 76 7.97 0.93 10.05
C GLU A 76 7.34 0.17 8.87
N TYR A 77 7.88 0.34 7.66
CA TYR A 77 7.42 -0.42 6.51
C TYR A 77 7.53 -1.93 6.75
N LEU A 78 8.68 -2.41 7.20
CA LEU A 78 8.88 -3.83 7.48
C LEU A 78 7.89 -4.36 8.52
N LYS A 79 7.64 -3.59 9.57
CA LYS A 79 6.70 -3.95 10.64
C LYS A 79 5.26 -4.06 10.14
N TYR A 80 4.78 -3.07 9.39
CA TYR A 80 3.36 -2.95 9.06
C TYR A 80 2.98 -3.52 7.69
N PHE A 81 3.92 -3.66 6.77
CA PHE A 81 3.64 -4.15 5.41
C PHE A 81 4.12 -5.58 5.18
N LEU A 82 5.16 -6.03 5.89
CA LEU A 82 5.73 -7.36 5.78
C LEU A 82 5.64 -8.16 7.10
N GLY A 83 4.99 -7.59 8.11
CA GLY A 83 4.71 -8.23 9.38
C GLY A 83 3.60 -9.30 9.30
N LYS A 84 3.10 -9.73 10.44
CA LYS A 84 2.02 -10.73 10.53
C LYS A 84 0.66 -10.18 10.13
N ASN A 85 0.43 -8.89 10.34
CA ASN A 85 -0.82 -8.24 10.04
C ASN A 85 -0.89 -7.88 8.55
N ALA A 86 -2.04 -8.11 7.94
CA ALA A 86 -2.27 -7.69 6.57
C ALA A 86 -2.38 -6.16 6.50
N VAL A 87 -1.90 -5.57 5.41
CA VAL A 87 -1.98 -4.12 5.16
C VAL A 87 -3.41 -3.57 5.23
N PHE A 88 -4.39 -4.40 4.91
CA PHE A 88 -5.82 -4.20 5.17
C PHE A 88 -6.37 -5.44 5.86
N THR A 89 -7.07 -5.26 6.95
CA THR A 89 -7.77 -6.36 7.63
C THR A 89 -8.97 -6.85 6.79
N PRO A 90 -9.44 -8.09 7.01
CA PRO A 90 -10.65 -8.57 6.36
C PRO A 90 -11.88 -7.69 6.62
N GLU A 91 -11.99 -7.13 7.81
CA GLU A 91 -13.06 -6.20 8.21
C GLU A 91 -12.97 -4.90 7.43
N GLU A 92 -11.79 -4.29 7.31
CA GLU A 92 -11.58 -3.09 6.50
C GLU A 92 -11.94 -3.35 5.03
N ILE A 93 -11.46 -4.45 4.46
CA ILE A 93 -11.78 -4.81 3.06
C ILE A 93 -13.29 -4.92 2.88
N LYS A 94 -13.96 -5.65 3.79
CA LYS A 94 -15.42 -5.83 3.75
C LYS A 94 -16.14 -4.48 3.81
N ASP A 95 -15.79 -3.64 4.77
CA ASP A 95 -16.55 -2.44 5.11
C ASP A 95 -16.22 -1.24 4.21
N THR A 96 -15.03 -1.22 3.58
CA THR A 96 -14.59 -0.09 2.75
C THR A 96 -14.41 -0.38 1.27
N MET A 97 -14.44 -1.66 0.86
CA MET A 97 -14.11 -2.06 -0.51
C MET A 97 -15.15 -2.98 -1.16
N ILE A 98 -16.03 -3.62 -0.39
CA ILE A 98 -17.05 -4.55 -0.93
C ILE A 98 -18.40 -3.87 -0.98
N LYS A 99 -18.79 -3.45 -2.16
CA LYS A 99 -20.02 -2.69 -2.43
C LYS A 99 -21.31 -3.43 -2.01
N TYR A 100 -21.27 -4.75 -1.92
CA TYR A 100 -22.41 -5.54 -1.41
C TYR A 100 -22.82 -5.15 0.02
N TYR A 101 -21.86 -4.71 0.85
CA TYR A 101 -22.12 -4.30 2.24
C TYR A 101 -22.38 -2.81 2.39
N ASP A 102 -21.91 -1.99 1.44
CA ASP A 102 -22.12 -0.54 1.42
C ASP A 102 -22.27 -0.04 -0.03
N ASP A 103 -23.48 0.30 -0.43
CA ASP A 103 -23.82 0.78 -1.79
C ASP A 103 -23.13 2.10 -2.17
N SER A 104 -22.60 2.85 -1.19
CA SER A 104 -21.87 4.10 -1.45
C SER A 104 -20.49 3.87 -2.04
N ILE A 105 -19.94 2.67 -1.92
CA ILE A 105 -18.63 2.30 -2.46
C ILE A 105 -18.64 2.37 -4.00
N ASN A 106 -17.74 3.18 -4.54
CA ASN A 106 -17.68 3.49 -5.97
C ASN A 106 -16.22 3.77 -6.42
N GLU A 107 -16.02 4.21 -7.67
CA GLU A 107 -14.69 4.53 -8.21
C GLU A 107 -13.90 5.53 -7.37
N ASP A 108 -14.56 6.55 -6.82
CA ASP A 108 -13.89 7.59 -6.05
C ASP A 108 -13.43 7.07 -4.68
N THR A 109 -14.15 6.10 -4.10
CA THR A 109 -13.70 5.37 -2.90
C THR A 109 -12.34 4.74 -3.13
N PHE A 110 -12.16 4.03 -4.25
CA PHE A 110 -10.88 3.39 -4.58
C PHE A 110 -9.76 4.39 -4.85
N LYS A 111 -10.07 5.52 -5.50
CA LYS A 111 -9.10 6.61 -5.70
C LYS A 111 -8.64 7.23 -4.38
N GLU A 112 -9.55 7.42 -3.42
CA GLU A 112 -9.21 7.94 -2.09
C GLU A 112 -8.38 6.92 -1.29
N ILE A 113 -8.69 5.61 -1.36
CA ILE A 113 -7.87 4.57 -0.74
C ILE A 113 -6.43 4.65 -1.25
N VAL A 114 -6.23 4.72 -2.56
CA VAL A 114 -4.90 4.81 -3.17
C VAL A 114 -4.18 6.10 -2.79
N LYS A 115 -4.89 7.22 -2.81
CA LYS A 115 -4.34 8.54 -2.47
C LYS A 115 -3.84 8.60 -1.03
N ASN A 116 -4.56 7.95 -0.11
CA ASN A 116 -4.24 7.97 1.31
C ASN A 116 -3.29 6.82 1.73
N PHE A 117 -2.97 5.90 0.82
CA PHE A 117 -2.12 4.75 1.10
C PHE A 117 -0.67 5.18 1.33
N THR A 118 -0.28 5.25 2.59
CA THR A 118 1.07 5.61 3.06
C THR A 118 1.50 4.70 4.21
N VAL A 119 2.80 4.68 4.54
CA VAL A 119 3.29 3.95 5.72
C VAL A 119 2.60 4.45 6.99
N ALA A 120 2.46 5.77 7.13
CA ALA A 120 1.79 6.37 8.28
C ALA A 120 0.30 6.00 8.38
N ASP A 121 -0.41 5.91 7.24
CA ASP A 121 -1.81 5.46 7.23
C ASP A 121 -1.94 4.02 7.71
N VAL A 122 -1.12 3.10 7.18
CA VAL A 122 -1.13 1.70 7.59
C VAL A 122 -0.74 1.56 9.07
N ALA A 123 0.28 2.28 9.52
CA ALA A 123 0.69 2.29 10.91
C ALA A 123 -0.45 2.75 11.84
N ALA A 124 -1.12 3.85 11.49
CA ALA A 124 -2.23 4.38 12.29
C ALA A 124 -3.43 3.40 12.38
N ARG A 125 -3.74 2.69 11.29
CA ARG A 125 -4.81 1.68 11.28
C ARG A 125 -4.46 0.43 12.09
N HIS A 126 -3.17 0.13 12.25
CA HIS A 126 -2.66 -1.01 13.04
C HIS A 126 -2.24 -0.63 14.46
N GLU A 127 -2.39 0.62 14.88
CA GLU A 127 -2.08 1.05 16.24
C GLU A 127 -2.91 0.27 17.27
N GLY A 128 -2.21 -0.42 18.20
CA GLY A 128 -2.85 -1.27 19.20
C GLY A 128 -3.16 -2.70 18.76
N MET A 129 -2.84 -3.10 17.53
CA MET A 129 -2.84 -4.50 17.13
C MET A 129 -1.56 -5.18 17.66
N GLU A 130 -1.71 -6.30 18.36
CA GLU A 130 -0.56 -7.09 18.81
C GLU A 130 0.09 -7.82 17.63
N ASP A 131 1.43 -7.85 17.60
CA ASP A 131 2.25 -8.60 16.61
C ASP A 131 2.13 -10.14 16.78
#